data_c2e35f34cd14be59d5e857cc85724df9
#
_entry.id   c2e35f34cd14be59d5e857cc85724df9
#
_cell.length_a   1.000
_cell.length_b   1.000
_cell.length_c   1.000
_cell.angle_alpha   90.00
_cell.angle_beta   90.00
_cell.angle_gamma   90.00
#
_symmetry.space_group_name_H-M   'P 1'
#
loop_
_entity.id
_entity.type
_entity.pdbx_description
1 polymer ?
#
loop_
_entity_poly.entity_id
_entity_poly.type
_entity_poly.pdbx_seq_one_letter_code
_entity_poly.pdbx_strand_id
1 'polypeptide(L)'
;MARGDVFADTSALYAFVNKRDVAHSEARRVVERLLHVGRRLIASDYVVAESVNLANARGGHLLPRRVVDLIDQTKGIRIEWIGIA
;
A
#
# COMPACT_ATOMS: atom_id res chain seq x y z
N MET A 1 -4.43 14.58 -9.28
CA MET A 1 -3.28 14.03 -8.55
C MET A 1 -2.22 15.10 -8.37
N ALA A 2 -1.61 15.18 -7.21
CA ALA A 2 -0.59 16.18 -6.95
C ALA A 2 0.70 15.84 -7.71
N ARG A 3 1.42 16.89 -8.11
CA ARG A 3 2.67 16.76 -8.82
C ARG A 3 3.70 16.04 -7.97
N GLY A 4 4.31 14.99 -8.50
CA GLY A 4 5.34 14.22 -7.82
C GLY A 4 4.83 13.07 -7.00
N ASP A 5 3.51 12.84 -6.95
CA ASP A 5 2.99 11.64 -6.32
C ASP A 5 3.40 10.40 -7.13
N VAL A 6 3.56 9.30 -6.43
CA VAL A 6 4.07 8.06 -7.01
C VAL A 6 3.02 6.97 -6.90
N PHE A 7 2.70 6.31 -8.00
CA PHE A 7 1.79 5.16 -7.98
C PHE A 7 2.50 3.91 -7.47
N ALA A 8 1.87 3.24 -6.53
CA ALA A 8 2.35 1.97 -6.01
C ALA A 8 1.88 0.83 -6.90
N ASP A 9 2.75 -0.14 -7.12
CA ASP A 9 2.32 -1.43 -7.62
C ASP A 9 1.90 -2.33 -6.44
N THR A 10 1.29 -3.48 -6.77
CA THR A 10 0.77 -4.39 -5.75
C THR A 10 1.88 -4.93 -4.85
N SER A 11 3.04 -5.27 -5.42
CA SER A 11 4.16 -5.81 -4.61
C SER A 11 4.64 -4.81 -3.58
N ALA A 12 4.79 -3.55 -3.98
CA ALA A 12 5.25 -2.49 -3.09
C ALA A 12 4.25 -2.23 -1.97
N LEU A 13 2.97 -2.15 -2.31
CA LEU A 13 1.93 -1.91 -1.31
C LEU A 13 1.83 -3.08 -0.34
N TYR A 14 1.84 -4.31 -0.85
CA TYR A 14 1.78 -5.49 0.00
C TYR A 14 2.99 -5.57 0.94
N ALA A 15 4.19 -5.28 0.44
CA ALA A 15 5.39 -5.24 1.27
C ALA A 15 5.27 -4.20 2.39
N PHE A 16 4.67 -3.06 2.10
CA PHE A 16 4.45 -2.02 3.11
C PHE A 16 3.54 -2.49 4.23
N VAL A 17 2.45 -3.18 3.91
CA VAL A 17 1.46 -3.59 4.92
C VAL A 17 1.82 -4.91 5.61
N ASN A 18 2.67 -5.73 5.01
CA ASN A 18 3.05 -7.03 5.56
C ASN A 18 4.42 -6.97 6.24
N LYS A 19 4.42 -6.92 7.55
CA LYS A 19 5.66 -6.83 8.35
C LYS A 19 6.61 -8.00 8.14
N ARG A 20 6.12 -9.12 7.67
CA ARG A 20 6.93 -10.32 7.43
C ARG A 20 7.51 -10.38 6.01
N ASP A 21 7.14 -9.44 5.15
CA ASP A 21 7.70 -9.39 3.81
C ASP A 21 9.16 -8.95 3.88
N VAL A 22 10.02 -9.60 3.09
CA VAL A 22 11.45 -9.29 3.08
C VAL A 22 11.71 -7.84 2.65
N ALA A 23 10.84 -7.26 1.85
CA ALA A 23 10.94 -5.89 1.38
C ALA A 23 10.23 -4.88 2.28
N HIS A 24 9.70 -5.31 3.44
CA HIS A 24 8.90 -4.42 4.31
C HIS A 24 9.66 -3.18 4.75
N SER A 25 10.89 -3.34 5.24
CA SER A 25 11.69 -2.22 5.74
C SER A 25 11.98 -1.20 4.66
N GLU A 26 12.27 -1.68 3.45
CA GLU A 26 12.53 -0.79 2.31
C GLU A 26 11.26 -0.05 1.87
N ALA A 27 10.13 -0.75 1.82
CA ALA A 27 8.85 -0.15 1.48
C ALA A 27 8.48 0.96 2.48
N ARG A 28 8.69 0.71 3.76
CA ARG A 28 8.47 1.73 4.80
C ARG A 28 9.35 2.96 4.59
N ARG A 29 10.62 2.75 4.29
CA ARG A 29 11.54 3.86 4.04
C ARG A 29 11.10 4.72 2.86
N VAL A 30 10.61 4.08 1.80
CA VAL A 30 10.12 4.80 0.63
C VAL A 30 8.93 5.67 0.99
N VAL A 31 7.95 5.12 1.71
CA VAL A 31 6.76 5.87 2.13
C VAL A 31 7.15 7.04 3.05
N GLU A 32 8.01 6.79 4.01
CA GLU A 32 8.47 7.84 4.94
C GLU A 32 9.23 8.95 4.19
N ARG A 33 10.05 8.59 3.23
CA ARG A 33 10.79 9.57 2.43
C ARG A 33 9.85 10.43 1.60
N LEU A 34 8.85 9.82 0.95
CA LEU A 34 7.85 10.55 0.17
C LEU A 34 7.10 11.52 1.06
N LEU A 35 6.64 11.05 2.21
CA LEU A 35 5.92 11.90 3.17
C LEU A 35 6.79 13.07 3.64
N HIS A 36 8.06 12.82 3.89
CA HIS A 36 9.00 13.85 4.35
C HIS A 36 9.15 14.99 3.34
N VAL A 37 9.12 14.69 2.06
CA VAL A 37 9.24 15.70 0.99
C VAL A 37 7.89 16.22 0.50
N GLY A 38 6.82 15.91 1.20
CA GLY A 38 5.48 16.38 0.84
C GLY A 38 4.84 15.66 -0.33
N ARG A 39 5.27 14.43 -0.62
CA ARG A 39 4.73 13.59 -1.69
C ARG A 39 3.99 12.42 -1.08
N ARG A 40 3.23 11.72 -1.90
CA ARG A 40 2.44 10.58 -1.43
C ARG A 40 2.59 9.38 -2.34
N LEU A 41 2.39 8.22 -1.75
CA LEU A 41 2.23 6.99 -2.50
C LEU A 41 0.74 6.85 -2.84
N ILE A 42 0.43 6.70 -4.11
CA ILE A 42 -0.94 6.55 -4.57
C ILE A 42 -1.21 5.07 -4.82
N ALA A 43 -2.23 4.55 -4.16
CA ALA A 43 -2.68 3.18 -4.37
C ALA A 43 -4.04 3.20 -5.05
N SER A 44 -4.14 2.60 -6.24
CA SER A 44 -5.43 2.46 -6.88
C SER A 44 -6.28 1.43 -6.13
N ASP A 45 -7.59 1.51 -6.29
CA ASP A 45 -8.50 0.51 -5.74
C ASP A 45 -8.16 -0.90 -6.25
N TYR A 46 -7.69 -1.01 -7.51
CA TYR A 46 -7.23 -2.27 -8.07
C TYR A 46 -6.04 -2.84 -7.27
N VAL A 47 -5.04 -2.01 -7.00
CA VAL A 47 -3.84 -2.42 -6.25
C VAL A 47 -4.21 -2.79 -4.81
N VAL A 48 -5.14 -2.06 -4.19
CA VAL A 48 -5.64 -2.39 -2.86
C VAL A 48 -6.31 -3.76 -2.87
N ALA A 49 -7.18 -4.02 -3.85
CA ALA A 49 -7.86 -5.31 -3.98
C ALA A 49 -6.88 -6.46 -4.21
N GLU A 50 -5.86 -6.26 -5.05
CA GLU A 50 -4.82 -7.26 -5.28
C GLU A 50 -4.02 -7.55 -4.01
N SER A 51 -3.75 -6.53 -3.21
CA SER A 51 -3.04 -6.69 -1.93
C SER A 51 -3.88 -7.48 -0.93
N VAL A 52 -5.18 -7.25 -0.90
CA VAL A 52 -6.11 -8.04 -0.10
C VAL A 52 -6.11 -9.51 -0.55
N ASN A 53 -6.13 -9.73 -1.86
CA ASN A 53 -6.08 -11.09 -2.42
C ASN A 53 -4.78 -11.81 -2.05
N LEU A 54 -3.65 -11.12 -2.09
CA LEU A 54 -2.37 -11.69 -1.68
C LEU A 54 -2.38 -12.06 -0.20
N ALA A 55 -2.91 -11.21 0.66
CA ALA A 55 -3.02 -11.49 2.09
C ALA A 55 -3.86 -12.74 2.33
N ASN A 56 -4.97 -12.87 1.61
CA ASN A 56 -5.85 -14.02 1.71
C ASN A 56 -5.17 -15.30 1.20
N ALA A 57 -4.49 -15.23 0.05
CA ALA A 57 -3.85 -16.37 -0.57
C ALA A 57 -2.67 -16.90 0.24
N ARG A 58 -1.89 -16.00 0.85
CA ARG A 58 -0.72 -16.38 1.65
C ARG A 58 -1.06 -16.77 3.07
N GLY A 59 -2.28 -16.50 3.48
CA GLY A 59 -2.88 -16.98 4.71
C GLY A 59 -2.21 -16.54 6.00
N GLY A 60 -2.94 -16.62 7.05
CA GLY A 60 -2.43 -16.73 8.37
C GLY A 60 -2.20 -15.43 9.12
N HIS A 61 -1.11 -14.73 8.94
CA HIS A 61 -0.71 -13.66 9.85
C HIS A 61 -1.25 -12.28 9.52
N LEU A 62 -1.62 -12.04 8.26
CA LEU A 62 -2.18 -10.77 7.85
C LEU A 62 -3.60 -10.97 7.33
N LEU A 63 -4.57 -10.48 8.09
CA LEU A 63 -5.96 -10.58 7.69
C LEU A 63 -6.28 -9.60 6.57
N PRO A 64 -7.07 -9.99 5.56
CA PRO A 64 -7.45 -9.09 4.46
C PRO A 64 -8.02 -7.76 4.92
N ARG A 65 -8.87 -7.79 5.93
CA ARG A 65 -9.46 -6.59 6.52
C ARG A 65 -8.39 -5.64 7.06
N ARG A 66 -7.33 -6.18 7.63
CA ARG A 66 -6.24 -5.40 8.20
C ARG A 66 -5.45 -4.66 7.13
N VAL A 67 -5.36 -5.22 5.94
CA VAL A 67 -4.69 -4.58 4.81
C VAL A 67 -5.35 -3.23 4.50
N VAL A 68 -6.67 -3.22 4.38
CA VAL A 68 -7.41 -2.00 4.08
C VAL A 68 -7.25 -0.98 5.19
N ASP A 69 -7.37 -1.42 6.45
CA ASP A 69 -7.22 -0.53 7.60
C ASP A 69 -5.84 0.12 7.65
N LEU A 70 -4.79 -0.65 7.41
CA LEU A 70 -3.42 -0.14 7.43
C LEU A 70 -3.19 0.91 6.35
N ILE A 71 -3.71 0.67 5.15
CA ILE A 71 -3.60 1.62 4.05
C ILE A 71 -4.35 2.91 4.39
N ASP A 72 -5.57 2.77 4.86
CA ASP A 72 -6.44 3.90 5.16
C ASP A 72 -5.89 4.78 6.28
N GLN A 73 -5.20 4.18 7.26
CA GLN A 73 -4.63 4.88 8.39
C GLN A 73 -3.27 5.53 8.10
N THR A 74 -2.65 5.23 6.96
CA THR A 74 -1.31 5.71 6.67
C THR A 74 -1.35 7.04 5.94
N LYS A 75 -0.80 8.09 6.56
CA LYS A 75 -0.80 9.45 6.00
C LYS A 75 -0.08 9.56 4.66
N GLY A 76 0.95 8.76 4.46
CA GLY A 76 1.75 8.79 3.23
C GLY A 76 1.09 8.09 2.04
N ILE A 77 -0.06 7.47 2.23
CA ILE A 77 -0.75 6.72 1.19
C ILE A 77 -2.13 7.31 0.95
N ARG A 78 -2.44 7.53 -0.32
CA ARG A 78 -3.77 7.95 -0.75
C ARG A 78 -4.35 6.89 -1.66
N ILE A 79 -5.62 6.55 -1.45
CA ILE A 79 -6.33 5.63 -2.33
C ILE A 79 -6.98 6.43 -3.44
N GLU A 80 -6.69 6.05 -4.69
CA GLU A 80 -7.29 6.64 -5.87
C GLU A 80 -8.28 5.67 -6.48
N TRP A 81 -9.54 6.05 -6.52
CA TRP A 81 -10.62 5.18 -7.01
C TRP A 81 -10.74 5.32 -8.52
N ILE A 82 -10.26 4.31 -9.23
CA ILE A 82 -10.31 4.28 -10.70
C ILE A 82 -11.58 3.57 -11.17
N GLY A 83 -12.10 2.71 -10.31
CA GLY A 83 -13.24 1.88 -10.62
C GLY A 83 -12.81 0.49 -11.07
N ILE A 84 -13.09 -0.51 -10.24
CA ILE A 84 -12.87 -1.92 -10.58
C ILE A 84 -14.19 -2.45 -11.10
N ALA A 85 -14.16 -2.94 -12.31
CA ALA A 85 -15.36 -3.49 -12.92
C ALA A 85 -15.83 -4.76 -12.20
#